data_7852bc0bc4d7b08192d3d506a15acd91
#
_entry.id   7852bc0bc4d7b08192d3d506a15acd91
#
_cell.length_a   1.000
_cell.length_b   1.000
_cell.length_c   1.000
_cell.angle_alpha   90.00
_cell.angle_beta   90.00
_cell.angle_gamma   90.00
#
_symmetry.space_group_name_H-M   'P 1'
#
loop_
_entity.id
_entity.type
_entity.pdbx_description
1 polymer ?
#
loop_
_entity_poly.entity_id
_entity_poly.type
_entity_poly.pdbx_seq_one_letter_code
_entity_poly.pdbx_strand_id
1 'polypeptide(L)'
;MIDRISKRIDELREEMVSTMMKMIPLGGIGPENGGDGEIRKAEFLEKLARDMGLDVERVDARDERVPSGIRPNIVIRYKGRSDRSIWIVSHMDVVPPGSGWSSDPFTPVLKNGRIYGRGTEDDGQAIVSSLYAVKVLSDLGIRSNYGLNLAIVSDEETGSKYGIEHLISKGIFSKDDLIIVPD
;
A
#
# COMPACT_ATOMS: atom_id res chain seq x y z
N MET A 1 12.68 22.36 -7.93
CA MET A 1 11.87 21.50 -7.02
C MET A 1 11.80 20.08 -7.56
N ILE A 2 11.30 19.90 -8.77
CA ILE A 2 11.16 18.58 -9.44
C ILE A 2 12.50 17.85 -9.45
N ASP A 3 13.61 18.48 -9.87
CA ASP A 3 14.93 17.84 -9.93
C ASP A 3 15.39 17.28 -8.57
N ARG A 4 15.07 17.98 -7.46
CA ARG A 4 15.39 17.51 -6.11
C ARG A 4 14.57 16.26 -5.74
N ILE A 5 13.28 16.24 -6.14
CA ILE A 5 12.39 15.09 -5.92
C ILE A 5 12.90 13.91 -6.73
N SER A 6 13.14 14.09 -8.04
CA SER A 6 13.64 13.02 -8.91
C SER A 6 14.96 12.43 -8.40
N LYS A 7 15.92 13.30 -8.04
CA LYS A 7 17.17 12.85 -7.48
C LYS A 7 16.98 12.02 -6.19
N ARG A 8 16.09 12.47 -5.29
CA ARG A 8 15.83 11.73 -4.05
C ARG A 8 15.15 10.38 -4.31
N ILE A 9 14.25 10.29 -5.30
CA ILE A 9 13.66 9.03 -5.74
C ILE A 9 14.74 8.08 -6.27
N ASP A 10 15.66 8.57 -7.10
CA ASP A 10 16.74 7.76 -7.65
C ASP A 10 17.66 7.20 -6.53
N GLU A 11 17.93 8.00 -5.50
CA GLU A 11 18.71 7.56 -4.32
C GLU A 11 18.01 6.45 -3.53
N LEU A 12 16.68 6.39 -3.55
CA LEU A 12 15.86 5.40 -2.83
C LEU A 12 15.53 4.15 -3.66
N ARG A 13 15.99 4.08 -4.90
CA ARG A 13 15.61 3.02 -5.84
C ARG A 13 15.85 1.61 -5.28
N GLU A 14 17.00 1.36 -4.71
CA GLU A 14 17.35 0.04 -4.15
C GLU A 14 16.48 -0.31 -2.93
N GLU A 15 16.14 0.70 -2.13
CA GLU A 15 15.25 0.54 -0.99
C GLU A 15 13.83 0.20 -1.44
N MET A 16 13.31 0.87 -2.49
CA MET A 16 12.02 0.55 -3.10
C MET A 16 11.98 -0.88 -3.63
N VAL A 17 13.01 -1.31 -4.36
CA VAL A 17 13.14 -2.69 -4.85
C VAL A 17 13.16 -3.69 -3.67
N SER A 18 13.97 -3.41 -2.64
CA SER A 18 14.04 -4.25 -1.44
C SER A 18 12.69 -4.34 -0.71
N THR A 19 11.95 -3.24 -0.63
CA THR A 19 10.60 -3.22 -0.04
C THR A 19 9.66 -4.14 -0.79
N MET A 20 9.60 -4.04 -2.13
CA MET A 20 8.80 -4.93 -2.97
C MET A 20 9.18 -6.40 -2.75
N MET A 21 10.48 -6.71 -2.79
CA MET A 21 10.98 -8.07 -2.60
C MET A 21 10.63 -8.68 -1.23
N LYS A 22 10.54 -7.84 -0.19
CA LYS A 22 10.14 -8.26 1.16
C LYS A 22 8.62 -8.39 1.34
N MET A 23 7.86 -7.59 0.59
CA MET A 23 6.40 -7.55 0.69
C MET A 23 5.73 -8.77 0.03
N ILE A 24 6.21 -9.20 -1.15
CA ILE A 24 5.61 -10.29 -1.93
C ILE A 24 5.47 -11.60 -1.14
N PRO A 25 6.49 -12.08 -0.37
CA PRO A 25 6.38 -13.33 0.39
C PRO A 25 5.33 -13.32 1.52
N LEU A 26 4.79 -12.15 1.83
CA LEU A 26 3.81 -12.01 2.91
C LEU A 26 2.40 -12.42 2.46
N GLY A 27 2.18 -12.61 1.16
CA GLY A 27 0.93 -13.05 0.58
C GLY A 27 -0.17 -11.99 0.67
N GLY A 28 -1.31 -12.34 1.24
CA GLY A 28 -2.48 -11.46 1.35
C GLY A 28 -3.70 -12.01 0.59
N ILE A 29 -3.79 -13.32 0.40
CA ILE A 29 -4.98 -13.95 -0.21
C ILE A 29 -6.13 -13.87 0.79
N GLY A 30 -7.27 -13.34 0.35
CA GLY A 30 -8.49 -13.23 1.16
C GLY A 30 -9.14 -14.59 1.48
N PRO A 31 -10.00 -14.64 2.51
CA PRO A 31 -10.66 -15.87 2.95
C PRO A 31 -11.63 -16.43 1.89
N GLU A 32 -12.15 -15.63 0.99
CA GLU A 32 -12.95 -16.04 -0.16
C GLU A 32 -12.22 -17.04 -1.05
N ASN A 33 -10.89 -16.92 -1.09
CA ASN A 33 -9.98 -17.75 -1.86
C ASN A 33 -9.16 -18.71 -0.98
N GLY A 34 -9.60 -18.94 0.26
CA GLY A 34 -8.97 -19.87 1.20
C GLY A 34 -7.67 -19.38 1.84
N GLY A 35 -7.40 -18.06 1.80
CA GLY A 35 -6.25 -17.46 2.43
C GLY A 35 -6.50 -16.94 3.85
N ASP A 36 -5.42 -16.52 4.51
CA ASP A 36 -5.42 -16.03 5.90
C ASP A 36 -5.57 -14.50 6.00
N GLY A 37 -5.80 -13.82 4.88
CA GLY A 37 -5.92 -12.36 4.81
C GLY A 37 -4.57 -11.64 4.81
N GLU A 38 -4.60 -10.33 5.05
CA GLU A 38 -3.52 -9.40 4.77
C GLU A 38 -2.68 -9.02 6.00
N ILE A 39 -2.97 -9.58 7.18
CA ILE A 39 -2.38 -9.12 8.46
C ILE A 39 -0.84 -9.02 8.43
N ARG A 40 -0.15 -10.01 7.85
CA ARG A 40 1.31 -10.03 7.78
C ARG A 40 1.86 -8.90 6.92
N LYS A 41 1.20 -8.63 5.78
CA LYS A 41 1.58 -7.55 4.86
C LYS A 41 1.30 -6.19 5.50
N ALA A 42 0.15 -6.05 6.16
CA ALA A 42 -0.20 -4.83 6.88
C ALA A 42 0.79 -4.49 8.01
N GLU A 43 1.17 -5.47 8.83
CA GLU A 43 2.18 -5.28 9.89
C GLU A 43 3.53 -4.84 9.33
N PHE A 44 3.96 -5.44 8.23
CA PHE A 44 5.18 -5.04 7.53
C PHE A 44 5.12 -3.60 7.03
N LEU A 45 4.04 -3.22 6.33
CA LEU A 45 3.85 -1.89 5.76
C LEU A 45 3.69 -0.83 6.84
N GLU A 46 2.93 -1.12 7.90
CA GLU A 46 2.78 -0.24 9.06
C GLU A 46 4.13 0.04 9.71
N LYS A 47 4.88 -1.02 10.01
CA LYS A 47 6.22 -0.87 10.60
C LYS A 47 7.13 -0.05 9.69
N LEU A 48 7.18 -0.36 8.41
CA LEU A 48 8.00 0.36 7.43
C LEU A 48 7.65 1.85 7.39
N ALA A 49 6.36 2.19 7.31
CA ALA A 49 5.91 3.58 7.26
C ALA A 49 6.24 4.34 8.56
N ARG A 50 6.12 3.69 9.73
CA ARG A 50 6.54 4.27 11.02
C ARG A 50 8.05 4.46 11.11
N ASP A 51 8.85 3.50 10.62
CA ASP A 51 10.30 3.61 10.55
C ASP A 51 10.75 4.77 9.62
N MET A 52 9.96 5.09 8.60
CA MET A 52 10.11 6.27 7.75
C MET A 52 9.71 7.59 8.42
N GLY A 53 9.18 7.56 9.64
CA GLY A 53 8.71 8.73 10.38
C GLY A 53 7.37 9.28 9.88
N LEU A 54 6.56 8.47 9.20
CA LEU A 54 5.25 8.87 8.69
C LEU A 54 4.16 8.74 9.75
N ASP A 55 3.10 9.55 9.61
CA ASP A 55 1.90 9.49 10.46
C ASP A 55 0.99 8.36 9.99
N VAL A 56 0.92 7.28 10.77
CA VAL A 56 0.26 6.01 10.40
C VAL A 56 -0.84 5.67 11.38
N GLU A 57 -2.03 5.41 10.85
CA GLU A 57 -3.20 4.92 11.57
C GLU A 57 -3.63 3.55 11.02
N ARG A 58 -3.95 2.60 11.90
CA ARG A 58 -4.62 1.33 11.56
C ARG A 58 -6.12 1.48 11.70
N VAL A 59 -6.87 1.06 10.68
CA VAL A 59 -8.33 1.05 10.67
C VAL A 59 -8.81 -0.36 10.31
N ASP A 60 -8.86 -1.21 11.32
CA ASP A 60 -9.16 -2.63 11.16
C ASP A 60 -10.67 -2.88 11.02
N ALA A 61 -11.07 -3.68 10.04
CA ALA A 61 -12.42 -4.19 9.90
C ALA A 61 -12.52 -5.60 10.50
N ARG A 62 -13.56 -5.87 11.30
CA ARG A 62 -13.75 -7.20 11.90
C ARG A 62 -14.17 -8.22 10.84
N ASP A 63 -13.45 -9.35 10.77
CA ASP A 63 -13.77 -10.48 9.91
C ASP A 63 -13.35 -11.80 10.58
N GLU A 64 -14.33 -12.57 11.06
CA GLU A 64 -14.08 -13.83 11.77
C GLU A 64 -13.65 -14.99 10.85
N ARG A 65 -13.67 -14.78 9.54
CA ARG A 65 -13.25 -15.81 8.56
C ARG A 65 -11.74 -15.93 8.44
N VAL A 66 -10.99 -14.91 8.91
CA VAL A 66 -9.52 -14.94 8.94
C VAL A 66 -9.01 -15.25 10.34
N PRO A 67 -7.86 -15.92 10.49
CA PRO A 67 -7.30 -16.29 11.80
C PRO A 67 -7.02 -15.09 12.72
N SER A 68 -6.68 -13.93 12.15
CA SER A 68 -6.46 -12.69 12.89
C SER A 68 -7.75 -12.06 13.45
N GLY A 69 -8.92 -12.47 12.95
CA GLY A 69 -10.22 -11.87 13.27
C GLY A 69 -10.44 -10.48 12.65
N ILE A 70 -9.49 -9.98 11.84
CA ILE A 70 -9.54 -8.63 11.24
C ILE A 70 -9.00 -8.61 9.81
N ARG A 71 -9.55 -7.70 8.99
CA ARG A 71 -9.01 -7.26 7.70
C ARG A 71 -8.42 -5.86 7.92
N PRO A 72 -7.10 -5.72 7.86
CA PRO A 72 -6.42 -4.48 8.21
C PRO A 72 -6.45 -3.46 7.08
N ASN A 73 -6.58 -2.17 7.43
CA ASN A 73 -6.35 -1.07 6.50
C ASN A 73 -5.35 -0.09 7.12
N ILE A 74 -4.49 0.47 6.30
CA ILE A 74 -3.46 1.42 6.72
C ILE A 74 -3.77 2.78 6.11
N VAL A 75 -3.84 3.79 6.95
CA VAL A 75 -4.01 5.18 6.57
C VAL A 75 -2.74 5.94 6.92
N ILE A 76 -2.15 6.60 5.93
CA ILE A 76 -0.96 7.44 6.11
C ILE A 76 -1.32 8.86 5.72
N ARG A 77 -0.99 9.83 6.59
CA ARG A 77 -1.30 11.23 6.34
C ARG A 77 -0.04 12.08 6.26
N TYR A 78 0.06 12.82 5.17
CA TYR A 78 1.07 13.86 4.99
C TYR A 78 0.39 15.21 4.72
N LYS A 79 0.33 16.05 5.75
CA LYS A 79 -0.43 17.31 5.71
C LYS A 79 0.14 18.30 4.70
N GLY A 80 -0.74 18.87 3.89
CA GLY A 80 -0.48 20.01 3.04
C GLY A 80 -0.60 21.37 3.79
N ARG A 81 -0.79 22.44 3.02
CA ARG A 81 -1.03 23.79 3.53
C ARG A 81 -2.51 24.11 3.70
N SER A 82 -3.39 23.36 3.04
CA SER A 82 -4.85 23.43 3.17
C SER A 82 -5.40 22.16 3.80
N ASP A 83 -6.68 22.19 4.16
CA ASP A 83 -7.38 21.05 4.74
C ASP A 83 -7.81 20.01 3.69
N ARG A 84 -7.65 20.31 2.39
CA ARG A 84 -7.94 19.37 1.30
C ARG A 84 -6.79 18.40 1.08
N SER A 85 -7.11 17.18 0.69
CA SER A 85 -6.12 16.14 0.44
C SER A 85 -6.29 15.51 -0.94
N ILE A 86 -5.19 14.97 -1.44
CA ILE A 86 -5.14 13.98 -2.50
C ILE A 86 -4.90 12.64 -1.80
N TRP A 87 -5.78 11.69 -2.04
CA TRP A 87 -5.64 10.32 -1.58
C TRP A 87 -5.16 9.44 -2.71
N ILE A 88 -4.17 8.62 -2.44
CA ILE A 88 -3.83 7.48 -3.29
C ILE A 88 -4.37 6.25 -2.56
N VAL A 89 -5.28 5.54 -3.22
CA VAL A 89 -5.90 4.31 -2.72
C VAL A 89 -5.28 3.15 -3.46
N SER A 90 -4.67 2.23 -2.74
CA SER A 90 -4.05 1.01 -3.24
C SER A 90 -4.46 -0.16 -2.37
N HIS A 91 -4.35 -1.40 -2.87
CA HIS A 91 -4.74 -2.57 -2.09
C HIS A 91 -3.57 -3.52 -1.81
N MET A 92 -3.66 -4.24 -0.69
CA MET A 92 -2.60 -5.15 -0.27
C MET A 92 -2.98 -6.62 -0.43
N ASP A 93 -4.23 -6.92 -0.69
CA ASP A 93 -4.66 -8.28 -1.00
C ASP A 93 -4.24 -8.69 -2.42
N VAL A 94 -4.29 -9.97 -2.69
CA VAL A 94 -3.94 -10.56 -3.98
C VAL A 94 -4.82 -11.76 -4.26
N VAL A 95 -5.10 -12.01 -5.54
CA VAL A 95 -5.74 -13.26 -5.97
C VAL A 95 -4.78 -14.45 -5.84
N PRO A 96 -5.29 -15.69 -5.79
CA PRO A 96 -4.46 -16.89 -5.89
C PRO A 96 -3.59 -16.86 -7.15
N PRO A 97 -2.38 -17.44 -7.08
CA PRO A 97 -1.43 -17.32 -8.19
C PRO A 97 -1.87 -17.99 -9.50
N GLY A 98 -2.78 -18.98 -9.42
CA GLY A 98 -3.16 -19.75 -10.59
C GLY A 98 -2.03 -20.67 -11.08
N SER A 99 -1.98 -20.93 -12.38
CA SER A 99 -0.99 -21.80 -13.02
C SER A 99 -0.12 -21.02 -14.02
N GLY A 100 0.92 -21.67 -14.54
CA GLY A 100 1.78 -21.11 -15.61
C GLY A 100 2.99 -20.32 -15.12
N TRP A 101 3.24 -20.27 -13.82
CA TRP A 101 4.43 -19.62 -13.25
C TRP A 101 5.70 -20.45 -13.54
N SER A 102 6.79 -19.76 -13.89
CA SER A 102 8.11 -20.36 -14.06
C SER A 102 8.92 -20.47 -12.75
N SER A 103 8.46 -19.82 -11.70
CA SER A 103 9.02 -19.81 -10.34
C SER A 103 7.87 -19.75 -9.34
N ASP A 104 8.16 -20.00 -8.05
CA ASP A 104 7.16 -19.78 -6.99
C ASP A 104 6.69 -18.32 -6.99
N PRO A 105 5.38 -18.04 -7.17
CA PRO A 105 4.83 -16.70 -7.27
C PRO A 105 5.00 -15.86 -5.99
N PHE A 106 5.20 -16.46 -4.83
CA PHE A 106 5.47 -15.77 -3.57
C PHE A 106 6.96 -15.75 -3.18
N THR A 107 7.84 -16.25 -4.05
CA THR A 107 9.28 -16.10 -3.95
C THR A 107 9.75 -15.14 -5.06
N PRO A 108 9.83 -13.82 -4.79
CA PRO A 108 10.07 -12.84 -5.83
C PRO A 108 11.44 -12.98 -6.48
N VAL A 109 11.51 -12.81 -7.78
CA VAL A 109 12.74 -12.89 -8.57
C VAL A 109 13.00 -11.55 -9.25
N LEU A 110 14.16 -10.94 -8.94
CA LEU A 110 14.66 -9.78 -9.68
C LEU A 110 15.53 -10.24 -10.82
N LYS A 111 15.09 -10.01 -12.07
CA LYS A 111 15.82 -10.40 -13.28
C LYS A 111 15.67 -9.35 -14.37
N ASN A 112 16.78 -8.92 -14.97
CA ASN A 112 16.81 -7.94 -16.06
C ASN A 112 16.05 -6.63 -15.73
N GLY A 113 16.17 -6.14 -14.50
CA GLY A 113 15.51 -4.91 -14.03
C GLY A 113 14.01 -5.04 -13.80
N ARG A 114 13.46 -6.26 -13.77
CA ARG A 114 12.06 -6.56 -13.50
C ARG A 114 11.92 -7.47 -12.29
N ILE A 115 10.90 -7.23 -11.48
CA ILE A 115 10.54 -8.10 -10.36
C ILE A 115 9.37 -8.98 -10.79
N TYR A 116 9.52 -10.29 -10.60
CA TYR A 116 8.50 -11.28 -10.90
C TYR A 116 7.97 -11.84 -9.60
N GLY A 117 6.65 -11.84 -9.41
CA GLY A 117 5.95 -12.37 -8.23
C GLY A 117 4.48 -11.97 -8.25
N ARG A 118 3.62 -12.70 -7.52
CA ARG A 118 2.20 -12.35 -7.37
C ARG A 118 2.08 -11.05 -6.56
N GLY A 119 1.26 -10.09 -7.08
CA GLY A 119 1.06 -8.79 -6.44
C GLY A 119 2.21 -7.81 -6.66
N THR A 120 3.08 -8.02 -7.67
CA THR A 120 4.16 -7.09 -8.00
C THR A 120 3.63 -5.85 -8.72
N GLU A 121 2.76 -6.06 -9.71
CA GLU A 121 2.10 -5.00 -10.45
C GLU A 121 0.78 -4.63 -9.78
N ASP A 122 -0.05 -5.58 -9.59
CA ASP A 122 -1.37 -5.49 -9.02
C ASP A 122 -1.33 -5.94 -7.52
N ASP A 123 -1.29 -5.06 -6.56
CA ASP A 123 -1.14 -3.60 -6.67
C ASP A 123 0.12 -3.11 -5.90
N GLY A 124 1.12 -4.00 -5.77
CA GLY A 124 2.35 -3.73 -5.01
C GLY A 124 3.14 -2.54 -5.55
N GLN A 125 3.12 -2.30 -6.85
CA GLN A 125 3.82 -1.16 -7.45
C GLN A 125 3.20 0.17 -6.99
N ALA A 126 1.87 0.25 -6.87
CA ALA A 126 1.21 1.45 -6.37
C ALA A 126 1.48 1.67 -4.88
N ILE A 127 1.47 0.60 -4.06
CA ILE A 127 1.83 0.69 -2.65
C ILE A 127 3.25 1.26 -2.49
N VAL A 128 4.23 0.67 -3.16
CA VAL A 128 5.63 1.08 -3.01
C VAL A 128 5.85 2.48 -3.56
N SER A 129 5.36 2.78 -4.76
CA SER A 129 5.57 4.09 -5.37
C SER A 129 4.93 5.23 -4.56
N SER A 130 3.71 5.05 -4.08
CA SER A 130 3.00 6.05 -3.27
C SER A 130 3.64 6.25 -1.90
N LEU A 131 4.05 5.18 -1.22
CA LEU A 131 4.71 5.24 0.07
C LEU A 131 6.02 6.03 -0.02
N TYR A 132 6.84 5.75 -1.04
CA TYR A 132 8.10 6.46 -1.25
C TYR A 132 7.90 7.88 -1.78
N ALA A 133 6.81 8.17 -2.49
CA ALA A 133 6.44 9.55 -2.83
C ALA A 133 6.20 10.39 -1.58
N VAL A 134 5.43 9.89 -0.61
CA VAL A 134 5.22 10.56 0.69
C VAL A 134 6.53 10.69 1.46
N LYS A 135 7.35 9.63 1.52
CA LYS A 135 8.66 9.65 2.14
C LYS A 135 9.56 10.77 1.57
N VAL A 136 9.65 10.87 0.24
CA VAL A 136 10.47 11.88 -0.42
C VAL A 136 9.99 13.31 -0.10
N LEU A 137 8.69 13.55 -0.10
CA LEU A 137 8.16 14.84 0.31
C LEU A 137 8.50 15.17 1.76
N SER A 138 8.40 14.18 2.64
CA SER A 138 8.77 14.31 4.06
C SER A 138 10.26 14.57 4.24
N ASP A 139 11.14 13.79 3.62
CA ASP A 139 12.61 13.94 3.69
C ASP A 139 13.07 15.33 3.23
N LEU A 140 12.42 15.87 2.21
CA LEU A 140 12.74 17.18 1.63
C LEU A 140 12.04 18.36 2.31
N GLY A 141 11.12 18.09 3.27
CA GLY A 141 10.31 19.11 3.92
C GLY A 141 9.37 19.85 2.96
N ILE A 142 8.96 19.19 1.86
CA ILE A 142 8.12 19.81 0.83
C ILE A 142 6.65 19.62 1.21
N ARG A 143 5.95 20.73 1.46
CA ARG A 143 4.50 20.73 1.66
C ARG A 143 3.82 21.34 0.44
N SER A 144 2.98 20.55 -0.23
CA SER A 144 2.08 20.98 -1.31
C SER A 144 0.89 21.78 -0.76
N ASN A 145 0.04 22.30 -1.64
CA ASN A 145 -1.20 22.95 -1.20
C ASN A 145 -2.16 21.92 -0.58
N TYR A 146 -2.33 20.76 -1.21
CA TYR A 146 -3.13 19.66 -0.67
C TYR A 146 -2.26 18.69 0.13
N GLY A 147 -2.85 18.06 1.15
CA GLY A 147 -2.22 16.90 1.77
C GLY A 147 -2.04 15.78 0.76
N LEU A 148 -1.06 14.92 0.97
CA LEU A 148 -0.90 13.67 0.22
C LEU A 148 -1.09 12.52 1.20
N ASN A 149 -2.24 11.85 1.11
CA ASN A 149 -2.60 10.76 2.00
C ASN A 149 -2.64 9.43 1.25
N LEU A 150 -2.37 8.35 1.95
CA LEU A 150 -2.47 7.00 1.39
C LEU A 150 -3.53 6.22 2.17
N ALA A 151 -4.32 5.44 1.45
CA ALA A 151 -5.16 4.39 2.00
C ALA A 151 -4.74 3.07 1.36
N ILE A 152 -4.05 2.21 2.13
CA ILE A 152 -3.66 0.89 1.68
C ILE A 152 -4.68 -0.07 2.27
N VAL A 153 -5.56 -0.59 1.41
CA VAL A 153 -6.76 -1.33 1.84
C VAL A 153 -6.63 -2.82 1.66
N SER A 154 -7.48 -3.55 2.36
CA SER A 154 -7.73 -4.98 2.18
C SER A 154 -8.92 -5.19 1.24
N ASP A 155 -9.12 -6.46 0.78
CA ASP A 155 -10.39 -6.95 0.20
C ASP A 155 -10.79 -6.30 -1.14
N GLU A 156 -9.87 -5.68 -1.86
CA GLU A 156 -10.19 -5.09 -3.16
C GLU A 156 -10.64 -6.18 -4.14
N GLU A 157 -9.87 -7.23 -4.26
CA GLU A 157 -10.03 -8.38 -5.18
C GLU A 157 -11.32 -9.21 -4.94
N THR A 158 -11.99 -8.99 -3.81
CA THR A 158 -13.15 -9.80 -3.40
C THR A 158 -14.37 -8.99 -2.97
N GLY A 159 -14.40 -7.67 -3.26
CA GLY A 159 -15.60 -6.85 -3.15
C GLY A 159 -15.51 -5.63 -2.26
N SER A 160 -14.31 -5.31 -1.71
CA SER A 160 -13.99 -4.03 -1.06
C SER A 160 -14.75 -3.69 0.23
N LYS A 161 -15.55 -4.63 0.77
CA LYS A 161 -16.39 -4.43 1.95
C LYS A 161 -15.58 -4.13 3.22
N TYR A 162 -14.46 -4.83 3.40
CA TYR A 162 -13.58 -4.71 4.56
C TYR A 162 -12.46 -3.69 4.33
N GLY A 163 -12.28 -3.24 3.08
CA GLY A 163 -11.34 -2.24 2.63
C GLY A 163 -11.96 -0.85 2.51
N ILE A 164 -12.11 -0.39 1.27
CA ILE A 164 -12.52 1.00 0.99
C ILE A 164 -13.91 1.33 1.53
N GLU A 165 -14.89 0.41 1.48
CA GLU A 165 -16.22 0.64 2.05
C GLU A 165 -16.15 0.87 3.56
N HIS A 166 -15.30 0.09 4.26
CA HIS A 166 -15.09 0.26 5.70
C HIS A 166 -14.51 1.64 6.01
N LEU A 167 -13.48 2.09 5.26
CA LEU A 167 -12.88 3.41 5.44
C LEU A 167 -13.89 4.54 5.17
N ILE A 168 -14.73 4.41 4.15
CA ILE A 168 -15.82 5.37 3.87
C ILE A 168 -16.79 5.43 5.05
N SER A 169 -17.18 4.28 5.59
CA SER A 169 -18.09 4.22 6.76
C SER A 169 -17.52 4.86 8.01
N LYS A 170 -16.19 4.91 8.13
CA LYS A 170 -15.47 5.58 9.22
C LYS A 170 -15.24 7.08 8.99
N GLY A 171 -15.65 7.60 7.83
CA GLY A 171 -15.49 9.01 7.51
C GLY A 171 -14.03 9.43 7.29
N ILE A 172 -13.20 8.51 6.77
CA ILE A 172 -11.77 8.78 6.52
C ILE A 172 -11.58 9.84 5.43
N PHE A 173 -12.47 9.88 4.45
CA PHE A 173 -12.42 10.79 3.31
C PHE A 173 -13.34 11.98 3.47
N SER A 174 -12.93 13.15 3.02
CA SER A 174 -13.77 14.35 2.90
C SER A 174 -14.36 14.46 1.50
N LYS A 175 -15.50 15.15 1.38
CA LYS A 175 -16.16 15.41 0.09
C LYS A 175 -15.31 16.25 -0.87
N ASP A 176 -14.40 17.03 -0.32
CA ASP A 176 -13.52 17.94 -1.09
C ASP A 176 -12.17 17.33 -1.43
N ASP A 177 -11.93 16.08 -1.01
CA ASP A 177 -10.72 15.34 -1.32
C ASP A 177 -10.73 14.85 -2.77
N LEU A 178 -9.55 14.71 -3.33
CA LEU A 178 -9.32 14.07 -4.63
C LEU A 178 -8.83 12.64 -4.38
N ILE A 179 -9.32 11.69 -5.17
CA ILE A 179 -8.94 10.28 -5.04
C ILE A 179 -8.28 9.83 -6.33
N ILE A 180 -7.13 9.18 -6.21
CA ILE A 180 -6.39 8.51 -7.28
C ILE A 180 -6.33 7.03 -6.92
N VAL A 181 -6.77 6.19 -7.84
CA VAL A 181 -6.63 4.72 -7.75
C VAL A 181 -5.68 4.32 -8.89
N PRO A 182 -4.44 3.95 -8.61
CA PRO A 182 -3.41 3.69 -9.62
C PRO A 182 -3.38 2.22 -10.09
N ASP A 183 -4.44 1.51 -9.90
CA ASP A 183 -4.63 0.12 -10.28
C ASP A 183 -4.92 -0.04 -11.79
#